data_25a117f7feade9c24bd63f0a91fa614b
#
_entry.id   25a117f7feade9c24bd63f0a91fa614b
#
_cell.length_a   1.000
_cell.length_b   1.000
_cell.length_c   1.000
_cell.angle_alpha   90.00
_cell.angle_beta   90.00
_cell.angle_gamma   90.00
#
_symmetry.space_group_name_H-M   'P 1'
#
loop_
_entity.id
_entity.type
_entity.pdbx_description
1 polymer ?
#
loop_
_entity_poly.entity_id
_entity_poly.type
_entity_poly.pdbx_seq_one_letter_code
_entity_poly.pdbx_strand_id
1 'polypeptide(L)'
;ATPGGLDRPVPFRGERQAGIITPAQDRMHFCAFDVTTDSRADVVAMLKEWTGMAERMTAGHEAVHDGAIGLNPYAPPSDTGEALGLAASQLTLTIGFGPSFFVKDGRDRFGIARHKPDLLADLPKFPNETLDPARCGGDIVVQACANDPQVAVHAIRNLARVGFGTVAVRYSQLGFGRTSSTTREQSTPRNLFGFKDGTNNIKAEDTGTLNDQVWVAKGDGPDWMTGGTYLISRRIRMRIEAWDRTTLLEQERVIGRQKGTGAPNGLTEEFDELNLDLVDNTDTPLIDVDAHVRLASHQHLNGIRILRRGYNFTDGSDGFGHLDAGLFFIAFVRNPVTQFIPMQAELARSDALNEYITHTGSAMFACPPGLRDSDYWGSSLLD
;
A
#
# COMPACT_ATOMS: atom_id res chain seq x y z
N ALA A 1 -25.71 4.10 4.06
CA ALA A 1 -25.08 2.78 3.99
C ALA A 1 -25.95 1.77 4.70
N THR A 2 -26.36 0.70 4.01
CA THR A 2 -27.16 -0.38 4.58
C THR A 2 -26.29 -1.15 5.57
N PRO A 3 -26.76 -1.51 6.78
CA PRO A 3 -25.95 -2.21 7.80
C PRO A 3 -25.38 -3.57 7.37
N GLY A 4 -25.84 -4.16 6.30
CA GLY A 4 -25.45 -5.51 5.85
C GLY A 4 -24.14 -5.65 5.06
N GLY A 5 -23.44 -4.55 4.74
CA GLY A 5 -22.22 -4.60 3.91
C GLY A 5 -20.91 -4.81 4.69
N LEU A 6 -20.84 -4.36 5.94
CA LEU A 6 -19.63 -4.41 6.78
C LEU A 6 -19.35 -5.82 7.35
N ASP A 7 -20.42 -6.63 7.51
CA ASP A 7 -20.34 -7.97 8.08
C ASP A 7 -19.93 -9.05 7.07
N ARG A 8 -19.84 -8.69 5.78
CA ARG A 8 -19.51 -9.67 4.74
C ARG A 8 -18.01 -9.88 4.66
N PRO A 9 -17.49 -11.09 4.97
CA PRO A 9 -16.08 -11.40 4.83
C PRO A 9 -15.60 -11.28 3.38
N VAL A 10 -14.33 -10.88 3.22
CA VAL A 10 -13.62 -10.95 1.93
C VAL A 10 -12.88 -12.30 1.88
N PRO A 11 -13.05 -13.12 0.82
CA PRO A 11 -12.34 -14.39 0.71
C PRO A 11 -10.82 -14.19 0.80
N PHE A 12 -10.18 -14.95 1.69
CA PHE A 12 -8.74 -14.93 1.89
C PHE A 12 -7.99 -15.64 0.75
N ARG A 13 -8.53 -16.80 0.32
CA ARG A 13 -7.96 -17.60 -0.76
C ARG A 13 -8.54 -17.18 -2.11
N GLY A 14 -7.76 -17.32 -3.18
CA GLY A 14 -8.19 -17.00 -4.53
C GLY A 14 -7.02 -16.89 -5.50
N GLU A 15 -7.29 -16.49 -6.73
CA GLU A 15 -6.26 -16.32 -7.76
C GLU A 15 -5.29 -15.16 -7.42
N ARG A 16 -5.81 -14.09 -6.83
CA ARG A 16 -5.07 -12.90 -6.42
C ARG A 16 -5.19 -12.71 -4.91
N GLN A 17 -4.18 -12.13 -4.29
CA GLN A 17 -4.30 -11.75 -2.88
C GLN A 17 -5.38 -10.69 -2.70
N ALA A 18 -6.26 -10.89 -1.71
CA ALA A 18 -7.18 -9.85 -1.27
C ALA A 18 -6.40 -8.66 -0.70
N GLY A 19 -6.96 -7.45 -0.84
CA GLY A 19 -6.32 -6.22 -0.39
C GLY A 19 -5.51 -5.50 -1.49
N ILE A 20 -5.50 -6.00 -2.73
CA ILE A 20 -4.88 -5.33 -3.88
C ILE A 20 -5.95 -4.58 -4.68
N ILE A 21 -6.83 -5.31 -5.35
CA ILE A 21 -7.95 -4.73 -6.14
C ILE A 21 -9.29 -4.73 -5.39
N THR A 22 -9.37 -5.36 -4.22
CA THR A 22 -10.54 -5.30 -3.34
C THR A 22 -10.97 -3.86 -3.11
N PRO A 23 -12.28 -3.54 -3.04
CA PRO A 23 -12.73 -2.20 -2.69
C PRO A 23 -11.96 -1.66 -1.48
N ALA A 24 -11.32 -0.48 -1.63
CA ALA A 24 -10.44 0.03 -0.59
C ALA A 24 -11.23 0.31 0.69
N GLN A 25 -10.86 -0.32 1.77
CA GLN A 25 -11.43 -0.11 3.10
C GLN A 25 -10.95 1.22 3.70
N ASP A 26 -11.62 1.68 4.74
CA ASP A 26 -11.36 3.01 5.33
C ASP A 26 -10.11 3.06 6.22
N ARG A 27 -9.64 1.93 6.72
CA ARG A 27 -8.51 1.82 7.66
C ARG A 27 -7.44 0.86 7.14
N MET A 28 -6.21 1.16 7.52
CA MET A 28 -5.05 0.34 7.22
C MET A 28 -4.13 0.24 8.43
N HIS A 29 -3.58 -0.95 8.66
CA HIS A 29 -2.38 -1.17 9.47
C HIS A 29 -1.33 -1.88 8.61
N PHE A 30 -0.32 -1.16 8.20
CA PHE A 30 0.81 -1.68 7.43
C PHE A 30 1.95 -2.01 8.39
N CYS A 31 2.48 -3.23 8.34
CA CYS A 31 3.57 -3.64 9.23
C CYS A 31 4.67 -4.35 8.46
N ALA A 32 5.87 -3.83 8.56
CA ALA A 32 7.08 -4.47 8.04
C ALA A 32 7.82 -5.18 9.17
N PHE A 33 8.35 -6.36 8.87
CA PHE A 33 9.05 -7.22 9.82
C PHE A 33 10.47 -7.52 9.32
N ASP A 34 11.41 -7.61 10.26
CA ASP A 34 12.72 -8.21 10.08
C ASP A 34 12.70 -9.66 10.58
N VAL A 35 13.16 -10.59 9.76
CA VAL A 35 13.37 -11.99 10.20
C VAL A 35 14.64 -12.07 11.05
N THR A 36 14.49 -12.55 12.27
CA THR A 36 15.55 -12.59 13.30
C THR A 36 16.22 -13.95 13.40
N THR A 37 15.67 -15.00 12.78
CA THR A 37 16.24 -16.35 12.75
C THR A 37 16.95 -16.62 11.43
N ASP A 38 17.94 -17.51 11.43
CA ASP A 38 18.53 -18.11 10.24
C ASP A 38 17.93 -19.50 9.91
N SER A 39 16.93 -19.94 10.68
CA SER A 39 16.24 -21.21 10.48
C SER A 39 15.11 -21.09 9.46
N ARG A 40 15.29 -21.69 8.27
CA ARG A 40 14.21 -21.80 7.28
C ARG A 40 12.99 -22.54 7.83
N ALA A 41 13.20 -23.56 8.67
CA ALA A 41 12.11 -24.33 9.26
C ALA A 41 11.23 -23.48 10.18
N ASP A 42 11.83 -22.58 10.98
CA ASP A 42 11.08 -21.67 11.85
C ASP A 42 10.27 -20.66 11.04
N VAL A 43 10.84 -20.14 9.95
CA VAL A 43 10.12 -19.24 9.04
C VAL A 43 8.93 -19.95 8.38
N VAL A 44 9.11 -21.17 7.92
CA VAL A 44 8.03 -21.99 7.32
C VAL A 44 6.94 -22.27 8.35
N ALA A 45 7.30 -22.66 9.57
CA ALA A 45 6.33 -22.91 10.66
C ALA A 45 5.52 -21.66 10.97
N MET A 46 6.17 -20.51 11.13
CA MET A 46 5.52 -19.22 11.36
C MET A 46 4.56 -18.85 10.23
N LEU A 47 4.98 -18.97 8.96
CA LEU A 47 4.15 -18.60 7.82
C LEU A 47 2.91 -19.52 7.66
N LYS A 48 3.04 -20.80 8.03
CA LYS A 48 1.89 -21.74 8.10
C LYS A 48 0.89 -21.30 9.17
N GLU A 49 1.38 -20.94 10.34
CA GLU A 49 0.53 -20.46 11.44
C GLU A 49 -0.12 -19.11 11.07
N TRP A 50 0.65 -18.17 10.55
CA TRP A 50 0.14 -16.90 10.05
C TRP A 50 -0.97 -17.06 8.99
N THR A 51 -0.81 -18.04 8.10
CA THR A 51 -1.81 -18.33 7.07
C THR A 51 -3.12 -18.79 7.68
N GLY A 52 -3.06 -19.73 8.63
CA GLY A 52 -4.26 -20.20 9.34
C GLY A 52 -4.95 -19.10 10.13
N MET A 53 -4.18 -18.27 10.82
CA MET A 53 -4.71 -17.11 11.55
C MET A 53 -5.35 -16.09 10.60
N ALA A 54 -4.68 -15.76 9.50
CA ALA A 54 -5.17 -14.81 8.51
C ALA A 54 -6.51 -15.26 7.90
N GLU A 55 -6.63 -16.55 7.55
CA GLU A 55 -7.86 -17.13 7.02
C GLU A 55 -9.02 -17.03 8.01
N ARG A 56 -8.77 -17.30 9.29
CA ARG A 56 -9.77 -17.17 10.35
C ARG A 56 -10.19 -15.72 10.57
N MET A 57 -9.22 -14.81 10.74
CA MET A 57 -9.50 -13.41 11.04
C MET A 57 -10.24 -12.71 9.89
N THR A 58 -9.90 -13.00 8.64
CA THR A 58 -10.61 -12.44 7.47
C THR A 58 -12.04 -12.98 7.35
N ALA A 59 -12.31 -14.16 7.89
CA ALA A 59 -13.67 -14.72 8.01
C ALA A 59 -14.47 -14.15 9.20
N GLY A 60 -13.86 -13.29 10.03
CA GLY A 60 -14.50 -12.68 11.21
C GLY A 60 -14.44 -13.56 12.47
N HIS A 61 -13.52 -14.50 12.51
CA HIS A 61 -13.25 -15.34 13.68
C HIS A 61 -12.02 -14.85 14.46
N GLU A 62 -11.91 -15.30 15.71
CA GLU A 62 -10.66 -15.13 16.47
C GLU A 62 -9.49 -15.80 15.73
N ALA A 63 -8.28 -15.30 15.97
CA ALA A 63 -7.08 -15.74 15.26
C ALA A 63 -6.83 -17.25 15.37
N VAL A 64 -7.19 -17.85 16.50
CA VAL A 64 -7.09 -19.29 16.78
C VAL A 64 -8.37 -19.85 17.41
N HIS A 65 -8.52 -21.17 17.43
CA HIS A 65 -9.72 -21.83 17.96
C HIS A 65 -9.94 -21.62 19.45
N ASP A 66 -8.86 -21.62 20.24
CA ASP A 66 -8.95 -21.45 21.69
C ASP A 66 -9.23 -20.00 22.12
N GLY A 67 -9.06 -19.08 21.19
CA GLY A 67 -9.49 -17.69 21.30
C GLY A 67 -8.82 -16.88 22.41
N ALA A 68 -9.43 -15.74 22.71
CA ALA A 68 -8.95 -14.77 23.69
C ALA A 68 -9.26 -15.16 25.13
N ILE A 69 -10.21 -16.08 25.36
CA ILE A 69 -10.57 -16.54 26.70
C ILE A 69 -9.72 -17.76 27.08
N GLY A 70 -9.40 -18.63 26.09
CA GLY A 70 -8.60 -19.83 26.28
C GLY A 70 -9.29 -20.90 27.13
N LEU A 71 -8.62 -22.05 27.31
CA LEU A 71 -9.10 -23.16 28.13
C LEU A 71 -8.45 -23.19 29.52
N ASN A 72 -7.37 -22.43 29.72
CA ASN A 72 -6.59 -22.42 30.96
C ASN A 72 -6.41 -20.98 31.47
N PRO A 73 -7.06 -20.58 32.57
CA PRO A 73 -6.95 -19.22 33.11
C PRO A 73 -5.56 -18.88 33.66
N TYR A 74 -4.68 -19.86 33.81
CA TYR A 74 -3.30 -19.68 34.27
C TYR A 74 -2.27 -19.60 33.13
N ALA A 75 -2.72 -19.67 31.87
CA ALA A 75 -1.89 -19.52 30.68
C ALA A 75 -2.26 -18.24 29.91
N PRO A 76 -1.31 -17.62 29.18
CA PRO A 76 -1.64 -16.54 28.28
C PRO A 76 -2.66 -17.02 27.22
N PRO A 77 -3.69 -16.22 26.92
CA PRO A 77 -4.66 -16.59 25.87
C PRO A 77 -4.00 -16.65 24.50
N SER A 78 -4.58 -17.44 23.62
CA SER A 78 -4.04 -17.68 22.28
C SER A 78 -4.43 -16.62 21.24
N ASP A 79 -5.35 -15.71 21.61
CA ASP A 79 -5.72 -14.51 20.85
C ASP A 79 -5.66 -13.30 21.76
N THR A 80 -5.38 -12.13 21.21
CA THR A 80 -5.23 -10.88 21.98
C THR A 80 -6.54 -10.22 22.38
N GLY A 81 -7.66 -10.62 21.76
CA GLY A 81 -9.04 -10.39 22.21
C GLY A 81 -9.65 -9.04 21.88
N GLU A 82 -8.89 -8.08 21.33
CA GLU A 82 -9.40 -6.73 21.07
C GLU A 82 -10.47 -6.66 19.96
N ALA A 83 -10.62 -7.69 19.14
CA ALA A 83 -11.66 -7.79 18.14
C ALA A 83 -12.84 -8.70 18.55
N LEU A 84 -12.91 -9.15 19.82
CA LEU A 84 -14.05 -9.93 20.30
C LEU A 84 -15.37 -9.18 20.12
N GLY A 85 -16.33 -9.83 19.44
CA GLY A 85 -17.65 -9.27 19.17
C GLY A 85 -17.69 -8.26 18.03
N LEU A 86 -16.55 -7.98 17.36
CA LEU A 86 -16.53 -7.19 16.13
C LEU A 86 -16.78 -8.10 14.91
N ALA A 87 -17.41 -7.51 13.89
CA ALA A 87 -17.59 -8.16 12.60
C ALA A 87 -16.25 -8.29 11.85
N ALA A 88 -16.21 -9.07 10.77
CA ALA A 88 -15.05 -9.19 9.87
C ALA A 88 -14.59 -7.85 9.28
N SER A 89 -15.47 -6.86 9.21
CA SER A 89 -15.21 -5.47 8.75
C SER A 89 -14.50 -5.42 7.39
N GLN A 90 -14.76 -6.42 6.53
CA GLN A 90 -14.10 -6.61 5.24
C GLN A 90 -12.57 -6.69 5.36
N LEU A 91 -12.05 -7.26 6.44
CA LEU A 91 -10.60 -7.42 6.65
C LEU A 91 -9.96 -8.13 5.46
N THR A 92 -8.88 -7.55 4.96
CA THR A 92 -7.97 -8.18 4.01
C THR A 92 -6.56 -8.16 4.55
N LEU A 93 -5.81 -9.23 4.31
CA LEU A 93 -4.41 -9.36 4.68
C LEU A 93 -3.61 -9.69 3.42
N THR A 94 -2.68 -8.82 3.07
CA THR A 94 -1.80 -8.96 1.89
C THR A 94 -0.37 -9.10 2.36
N ILE A 95 0.32 -10.15 1.93
CA ILE A 95 1.74 -10.37 2.27
C ILE A 95 2.65 -10.02 1.10
N GLY A 96 3.87 -9.55 1.42
CA GLY A 96 4.95 -9.34 0.47
C GLY A 96 6.32 -9.64 1.08
N PHE A 97 7.29 -9.98 0.24
CA PHE A 97 8.66 -10.30 0.62
C PHE A 97 9.60 -9.23 0.07
N GLY A 98 10.42 -8.63 0.95
CA GLY A 98 11.41 -7.62 0.60
C GLY A 98 12.71 -8.22 0.06
N PRO A 99 13.60 -7.39 -0.53
CA PRO A 99 14.88 -7.88 -1.08
C PRO A 99 15.74 -8.60 -0.03
N SER A 100 15.73 -8.09 1.20
CA SER A 100 16.52 -8.63 2.32
C SER A 100 16.00 -9.97 2.88
N PHE A 101 14.79 -10.39 2.51
CA PHE A 101 14.30 -11.74 2.78
C PHE A 101 15.09 -12.80 2.02
N PHE A 102 15.48 -12.48 0.79
CA PHE A 102 16.24 -13.39 -0.09
C PHE A 102 17.75 -13.35 0.20
N VAL A 103 18.30 -12.14 0.29
CA VAL A 103 19.73 -11.92 0.56
C VAL A 103 19.86 -10.76 1.54
N LYS A 104 20.38 -11.01 2.74
CA LYS A 104 20.64 -10.02 3.77
C LYS A 104 22.13 -9.98 4.09
N ASP A 105 22.72 -8.79 3.99
CA ASP A 105 24.15 -8.56 4.21
C ASP A 105 25.03 -9.53 3.40
N GLY A 106 24.66 -9.81 2.15
CA GLY A 106 25.35 -10.72 1.23
C GLY A 106 25.13 -12.22 1.52
N ARG A 107 24.27 -12.58 2.48
CA ARG A 107 24.01 -13.96 2.89
C ARG A 107 22.63 -14.44 2.44
N ASP A 108 22.61 -15.61 1.79
CA ASP A 108 21.39 -16.39 1.55
C ASP A 108 21.09 -17.24 2.79
N ARG A 109 20.23 -16.71 3.69
CA ARG A 109 19.93 -17.35 4.97
C ARG A 109 19.06 -18.60 4.84
N PHE A 110 18.26 -18.66 3.76
CA PHE A 110 17.21 -19.69 3.61
C PHE A 110 17.37 -20.56 2.37
N GLY A 111 18.47 -20.39 1.59
CA GLY A 111 18.69 -21.13 0.35
C GLY A 111 17.77 -20.71 -0.79
N ILE A 112 17.27 -19.46 -0.78
CA ILE A 112 16.29 -18.94 -1.73
C ILE A 112 16.80 -17.76 -2.57
N ALA A 113 18.06 -17.39 -2.47
CA ALA A 113 18.63 -16.26 -3.23
C ALA A 113 18.35 -16.36 -4.74
N ARG A 114 18.41 -17.58 -5.30
CA ARG A 114 18.12 -17.87 -6.72
C ARG A 114 16.66 -17.56 -7.13
N HIS A 115 15.75 -17.49 -6.18
CA HIS A 115 14.33 -17.23 -6.41
C HIS A 115 13.99 -15.75 -6.28
N LYS A 116 14.97 -14.90 -5.91
CA LYS A 116 14.76 -13.45 -5.84
C LYS A 116 14.45 -12.91 -7.24
N PRO A 117 13.32 -12.18 -7.43
CA PRO A 117 13.09 -11.50 -8.69
C PRO A 117 14.18 -10.46 -8.98
N ASP A 118 14.65 -10.38 -10.22
CA ASP A 118 15.69 -9.41 -10.62
C ASP A 118 15.24 -7.95 -10.40
N LEU A 119 13.94 -7.69 -10.55
CA LEU A 119 13.35 -6.36 -10.36
C LEU A 119 13.18 -5.97 -8.89
N LEU A 120 13.32 -6.93 -7.96
CA LEU A 120 13.15 -6.69 -6.52
C LEU A 120 14.45 -6.15 -5.93
N ALA A 121 14.49 -4.84 -5.70
CA ALA A 121 15.60 -4.14 -5.07
C ALA A 121 15.09 -2.94 -4.28
N ASP A 122 15.91 -2.35 -3.43
CA ASP A 122 15.58 -1.05 -2.86
C ASP A 122 15.43 -0.02 -3.99
N LEU A 123 14.47 0.91 -3.82
CA LEU A 123 14.29 1.98 -4.78
C LEU A 123 15.55 2.85 -4.86
N PRO A 124 15.89 3.39 -6.04
CA PRO A 124 16.98 4.34 -6.15
C PRO A 124 16.69 5.59 -5.32
N LYS A 125 17.73 6.33 -4.95
CA LYS A 125 17.55 7.63 -4.30
C LYS A 125 16.99 8.64 -5.29
N PHE A 126 15.97 9.37 -4.83
CA PHE A 126 15.39 10.47 -5.59
C PHE A 126 15.78 11.82 -4.95
N PRO A 127 15.79 12.93 -5.71
CA PRO A 127 15.94 14.25 -5.12
C PRO A 127 14.90 14.56 -4.03
N ASN A 128 15.28 15.41 -3.08
CA ASN A 128 14.39 15.94 -2.03
C ASN A 128 13.82 14.90 -1.04
N GLU A 129 14.41 13.71 -0.95
CA GLU A 129 14.07 12.71 0.07
C GLU A 129 14.82 12.97 1.38
N THR A 130 14.14 12.72 2.49
CA THR A 130 14.74 12.65 3.84
C THR A 130 14.31 11.33 4.47
N LEU A 131 14.81 10.23 3.92
CA LEU A 131 14.43 8.90 4.34
C LEU A 131 14.99 8.58 5.74
N ASP A 132 14.10 8.11 6.62
CA ASP A 132 14.45 7.52 7.90
C ASP A 132 14.69 6.01 7.69
N PRO A 133 15.91 5.50 7.90
CA PRO A 133 16.21 4.07 7.73
C PRO A 133 15.31 3.17 8.58
N ALA A 134 14.83 3.64 9.74
CA ALA A 134 13.92 2.91 10.60
C ALA A 134 12.52 2.73 9.99
N ARG A 135 12.18 3.50 8.96
CA ARG A 135 10.90 3.47 8.23
C ARG A 135 11.06 2.98 6.79
N CYS A 136 12.15 2.28 6.49
CA CYS A 136 12.48 1.79 5.14
C CYS A 136 12.71 0.28 5.14
N GLY A 137 12.43 -0.36 3.98
CA GLY A 137 12.70 -1.78 3.75
C GLY A 137 11.88 -2.71 4.62
N GLY A 138 12.46 -3.85 4.97
CA GLY A 138 11.86 -4.94 5.72
C GLY A 138 11.97 -6.27 4.96
N ASP A 139 12.04 -7.38 5.71
CA ASP A 139 12.13 -8.72 5.10
C ASP A 139 10.75 -9.21 4.64
N ILE A 140 9.73 -9.00 5.47
CA ILE A 140 8.33 -9.38 5.19
C ILE A 140 7.45 -8.16 5.49
N VAL A 141 6.39 -7.99 4.72
CA VAL A 141 5.34 -7.01 5.00
C VAL A 141 3.98 -7.68 5.06
N VAL A 142 3.12 -7.19 5.95
CA VAL A 142 1.69 -7.49 5.94
C VAL A 142 0.92 -6.17 5.92
N GLN A 143 0.06 -6.01 4.91
CA GLN A 143 -0.91 -4.93 4.81
C GLN A 143 -2.26 -5.44 5.30
N ALA A 144 -2.72 -4.98 6.45
CA ALA A 144 -4.06 -5.22 6.96
C ALA A 144 -4.96 -4.02 6.64
N CYS A 145 -6.01 -4.24 5.87
CA CYS A 145 -7.02 -3.21 5.59
C CYS A 145 -8.38 -3.68 6.08
N ALA A 146 -9.13 -2.81 6.76
CA ALA A 146 -10.48 -3.09 7.28
C ALA A 146 -11.29 -1.79 7.35
N ASN A 147 -12.62 -1.91 7.50
CA ASN A 147 -13.46 -0.75 7.77
C ASN A 147 -13.53 -0.39 9.28
N ASP A 148 -12.99 -1.27 10.14
CA ASP A 148 -12.77 -1.00 11.56
C ASP A 148 -11.28 -0.99 11.86
N PRO A 149 -10.73 0.08 12.49
CA PRO A 149 -9.30 0.16 12.79
C PRO A 149 -8.85 -0.89 13.80
N GLN A 150 -9.72 -1.28 14.74
CA GLN A 150 -9.39 -2.26 15.78
C GLN A 150 -9.22 -3.66 15.19
N VAL A 151 -10.02 -4.02 14.18
CA VAL A 151 -9.89 -5.27 13.44
C VAL A 151 -8.55 -5.35 12.69
N ALA A 152 -8.12 -4.25 12.06
CA ALA A 152 -6.81 -4.21 11.40
C ALA A 152 -5.64 -4.31 12.40
N VAL A 153 -5.74 -3.64 13.56
CA VAL A 153 -4.74 -3.71 14.63
C VAL A 153 -4.70 -5.11 15.23
N HIS A 154 -5.84 -5.72 15.50
CA HIS A 154 -5.96 -7.09 16.00
C HIS A 154 -5.22 -8.08 15.10
N ALA A 155 -5.43 -7.99 13.79
CA ALA A 155 -4.78 -8.89 12.85
C ALA A 155 -3.24 -8.77 12.92
N ILE A 156 -2.69 -7.58 12.81
CA ILE A 156 -1.24 -7.36 12.86
C ILE A 156 -0.66 -7.75 14.23
N ARG A 157 -1.35 -7.41 15.31
CA ARG A 157 -0.88 -7.73 16.67
C ARG A 157 -0.79 -9.23 16.92
N ASN A 158 -1.76 -10.01 16.48
CA ASN A 158 -1.72 -11.48 16.58
C ASN A 158 -0.60 -12.10 15.75
N LEU A 159 -0.42 -11.63 14.49
CA LEU A 159 0.70 -12.10 13.67
C LEU A 159 2.05 -11.76 14.31
N ALA A 160 2.24 -10.53 14.80
CA ALA A 160 3.48 -10.13 15.48
C ALA A 160 3.74 -10.96 16.75
N ARG A 161 2.70 -11.23 17.55
CA ARG A 161 2.80 -12.04 18.76
C ARG A 161 3.26 -13.47 18.46
N VAL A 162 2.67 -14.12 17.50
CA VAL A 162 3.04 -15.49 17.09
C VAL A 162 4.41 -15.51 16.41
N GLY A 163 4.74 -14.47 15.68
CA GLY A 163 6.05 -14.32 15.03
C GLY A 163 7.22 -14.05 16.01
N PHE A 164 6.95 -13.82 17.30
CA PHE A 164 8.00 -13.52 18.29
C PHE A 164 9.07 -14.64 18.35
N GLY A 165 10.33 -14.24 18.24
CA GLY A 165 11.46 -15.16 18.16
C GLY A 165 11.86 -15.51 16.71
N THR A 166 10.95 -15.37 15.73
CA THR A 166 11.21 -15.61 14.31
C THR A 166 11.29 -14.29 13.53
N VAL A 167 10.43 -13.33 13.89
CA VAL A 167 10.44 -11.96 13.34
C VAL A 167 10.35 -10.92 14.43
N ALA A 168 10.80 -9.71 14.11
CA ALA A 168 10.56 -8.50 14.90
C ALA A 168 9.91 -7.44 14.06
N VAL A 169 9.02 -6.63 14.64
CA VAL A 169 8.46 -5.46 13.94
C VAL A 169 9.58 -4.47 13.68
N ARG A 170 9.78 -4.14 12.39
CA ARG A 170 10.70 -3.12 11.96
C ARG A 170 10.07 -1.73 12.04
N TYR A 171 8.92 -1.58 11.41
CA TYR A 171 8.05 -0.40 11.56
C TYR A 171 6.61 -0.77 11.26
N SER A 172 5.71 0.04 11.77
CA SER A 172 4.30 -0.04 11.39
C SER A 172 3.74 1.36 11.09
N GLN A 173 2.69 1.40 10.28
CA GLN A 173 1.99 2.62 9.94
C GLN A 173 0.49 2.38 10.01
N LEU A 174 -0.20 3.15 10.84
CA LEU A 174 -1.65 3.24 10.83
C LEU A 174 -2.07 4.26 9.77
N GLY A 175 -3.14 3.95 9.05
CA GLY A 175 -3.71 4.81 8.04
C GLY A 175 -5.24 4.88 8.15
N PHE A 176 -5.80 6.00 7.72
CA PHE A 176 -7.24 6.27 7.72
C PHE A 176 -7.65 7.02 6.46
N GLY A 177 -8.96 6.99 6.18
CA GLY A 177 -9.50 7.72 5.05
C GLY A 177 -8.73 7.40 3.78
N ARG A 178 -9.10 6.34 3.09
CA ARG A 178 -8.45 5.93 1.84
C ARG A 178 -8.23 7.14 0.90
N THR A 179 -7.10 7.19 0.22
CA THR A 179 -6.77 8.24 -0.76
C THR A 179 -6.89 7.74 -2.20
N SER A 180 -7.48 6.57 -2.39
CA SER A 180 -7.75 6.00 -3.71
C SER A 180 -9.01 5.15 -3.65
N SER A 181 -9.78 5.15 -4.73
CA SER A 181 -10.83 4.15 -4.96
C SER A 181 -10.31 3.10 -5.94
N THR A 182 -10.54 1.83 -5.61
CA THR A 182 -10.09 0.67 -6.41
C THR A 182 -11.21 0.03 -7.21
N THR A 183 -12.44 0.54 -7.07
CA THR A 183 -13.61 0.13 -7.86
C THR A 183 -14.36 1.37 -8.35
N ARG A 184 -15.15 1.22 -9.43
CA ARG A 184 -15.94 2.33 -9.99
C ARG A 184 -17.09 2.76 -9.10
N GLU A 185 -17.60 1.85 -8.27
CA GLU A 185 -18.68 2.12 -7.31
C GLU A 185 -18.24 3.07 -6.19
N GLN A 186 -16.95 3.06 -5.85
CA GLN A 186 -16.42 3.90 -4.79
C GLN A 186 -16.26 5.36 -5.24
N SER A 187 -16.79 6.30 -4.46
CA SER A 187 -16.54 7.73 -4.67
C SER A 187 -15.05 8.05 -4.51
N THR A 188 -14.57 9.05 -5.23
CA THR A 188 -13.19 9.52 -5.10
C THR A 188 -12.99 10.22 -3.75
N PRO A 189 -12.06 9.74 -2.92
CA PRO A 189 -11.76 10.34 -1.62
C PRO A 189 -10.91 11.60 -1.75
N ARG A 190 -10.63 12.25 -0.60
CA ARG A 190 -9.70 13.38 -0.52
C ARG A 190 -8.49 13.03 0.34
N ASN A 191 -7.32 13.54 -0.05
CA ASN A 191 -6.12 13.52 0.78
C ASN A 191 -6.13 14.69 1.79
N LEU A 192 -5.09 14.80 2.62
CA LEU A 192 -5.00 15.86 3.64
C LEU A 192 -4.77 17.27 3.08
N PHE A 193 -4.43 17.42 1.81
CA PHE A 193 -4.45 18.71 1.12
C PHE A 193 -5.85 19.14 0.67
N GLY A 194 -6.85 18.29 0.90
CA GLY A 194 -8.24 18.55 0.58
C GLY A 194 -8.65 18.30 -0.87
N PHE A 195 -7.73 17.82 -1.70
CA PHE A 195 -7.99 17.50 -3.11
C PHE A 195 -8.50 16.07 -3.28
N LYS A 196 -9.36 15.87 -4.28
CA LYS A 196 -9.75 14.53 -4.72
C LYS A 196 -8.52 13.77 -5.21
N ASP A 197 -8.33 12.56 -4.69
CA ASP A 197 -7.16 11.73 -4.98
C ASP A 197 -7.61 10.36 -5.48
N GLY A 198 -6.98 9.88 -6.55
CA GLY A 198 -7.33 8.60 -7.15
C GLY A 198 -8.39 8.65 -8.24
N THR A 199 -8.76 9.81 -8.78
CA THR A 199 -9.69 9.93 -9.93
C THR A 199 -9.26 9.05 -11.10
N ASN A 200 -7.98 9.11 -11.48
CA ASN A 200 -7.41 8.33 -12.59
C ASN A 200 -6.78 7.00 -12.13
N ASN A 201 -7.11 6.52 -10.93
CA ASN A 201 -6.60 5.23 -10.46
C ASN A 201 -7.14 4.08 -11.32
N ILE A 202 -6.33 3.02 -11.49
CA ILE A 202 -6.78 1.77 -12.11
C ILE A 202 -7.90 1.18 -11.23
N LYS A 203 -8.95 0.64 -11.84
CA LYS A 203 -10.09 0.02 -11.16
C LYS A 203 -10.07 -1.49 -11.33
N ALA A 204 -10.68 -2.20 -10.39
CA ALA A 204 -10.79 -3.66 -10.43
C ALA A 204 -11.50 -4.17 -11.70
N GLU A 205 -12.37 -3.35 -12.26
CA GLU A 205 -13.12 -3.64 -13.49
C GLU A 205 -12.28 -3.47 -14.78
N ASP A 206 -11.11 -2.82 -14.69
CA ASP A 206 -10.22 -2.54 -15.82
C ASP A 206 -9.26 -3.72 -16.07
N THR A 207 -9.79 -4.92 -16.33
CA THR A 207 -9.02 -6.17 -16.41
C THR A 207 -7.86 -6.13 -17.42
N GLY A 208 -8.02 -5.48 -18.55
CA GLY A 208 -6.94 -5.26 -19.54
C GLY A 208 -5.79 -4.47 -18.92
N THR A 209 -6.08 -3.31 -18.35
CA THR A 209 -5.08 -2.46 -17.68
C THR A 209 -4.43 -3.15 -16.48
N LEU A 210 -5.19 -3.92 -15.71
CA LEU A 210 -4.64 -4.71 -14.59
C LEU A 210 -3.62 -5.74 -15.08
N ASN A 211 -3.92 -6.44 -16.17
CA ASN A 211 -3.00 -7.43 -16.75
C ASN A 211 -1.73 -6.76 -17.31
N ASP A 212 -1.87 -5.58 -17.91
CA ASP A 212 -0.74 -4.87 -18.52
C ASP A 212 0.14 -4.16 -17.48
N GLN A 213 -0.45 -3.64 -16.41
CA GLN A 213 0.21 -2.68 -15.51
C GLN A 213 0.40 -3.18 -14.07
N VAL A 214 -0.33 -4.23 -13.63
CA VAL A 214 -0.34 -4.63 -12.22
C VAL A 214 0.14 -6.07 -12.02
N TRP A 215 -0.38 -7.02 -12.80
CA TRP A 215 -0.07 -8.42 -12.58
C TRP A 215 1.17 -8.87 -13.34
N VAL A 216 2.09 -9.49 -12.61
CA VAL A 216 3.29 -10.14 -13.18
C VAL A 216 2.83 -11.28 -14.11
N ALA A 217 3.21 -11.23 -15.38
CA ALA A 217 2.90 -12.27 -16.34
C ALA A 217 3.95 -13.37 -16.33
N LYS A 218 3.61 -14.52 -16.92
CA LYS A 218 4.55 -15.60 -17.11
C LYS A 218 5.72 -15.12 -17.97
N GLY A 219 6.94 -15.32 -17.46
CA GLY A 219 8.18 -14.90 -18.13
C GLY A 219 8.69 -13.50 -17.73
N ASP A 220 7.96 -12.73 -16.93
CA ASP A 220 8.44 -11.44 -16.39
C ASP A 220 9.42 -11.62 -15.23
N GLY A 221 9.47 -12.79 -14.62
CA GLY A 221 10.30 -13.12 -13.46
C GLY A 221 10.16 -14.60 -13.07
N PRO A 222 10.55 -14.96 -11.85
CA PRO A 222 10.44 -16.33 -11.37
C PRO A 222 8.96 -16.79 -11.32
N ASP A 223 8.72 -18.06 -11.57
CA ASP A 223 7.37 -18.64 -11.71
C ASP A 223 6.46 -18.37 -10.49
N TRP A 224 7.03 -18.34 -9.29
CA TRP A 224 6.28 -18.06 -8.07
C TRP A 224 5.64 -16.64 -8.01
N MET A 225 6.16 -15.71 -8.83
CA MET A 225 5.60 -14.35 -8.98
C MET A 225 4.49 -14.26 -10.03
N THR A 226 4.31 -15.27 -10.87
CA THR A 226 3.29 -15.22 -11.93
C THR A 226 1.89 -15.00 -11.32
N GLY A 227 1.24 -13.93 -11.70
CA GLY A 227 -0.04 -13.52 -11.13
C GLY A 227 0.06 -12.70 -9.83
N GLY A 228 1.26 -12.51 -9.31
CA GLY A 228 1.56 -11.59 -8.23
C GLY A 228 1.78 -10.16 -8.72
N THR A 229 2.37 -9.33 -7.87
CA THR A 229 2.65 -7.91 -8.17
C THR A 229 3.78 -7.39 -7.30
N TYR A 230 4.36 -6.24 -7.64
CA TYR A 230 5.27 -5.53 -6.74
C TYR A 230 4.51 -4.45 -5.97
N LEU A 231 4.63 -4.47 -4.65
CA LEU A 231 4.12 -3.44 -3.76
C LEU A 231 5.23 -2.43 -3.50
N ILE A 232 4.94 -1.16 -3.71
CA ILE A 232 5.82 -0.05 -3.37
C ILE A 232 5.12 0.78 -2.31
N SER A 233 5.79 1.06 -1.20
CA SER A 233 5.31 1.95 -0.16
C SER A 233 6.22 3.16 -0.01
N ARG A 234 5.59 4.35 0.15
CA ARG A 234 6.30 5.61 0.42
C ARG A 234 5.56 6.34 1.54
N ARG A 235 6.27 6.68 2.62
CA ARG A 235 5.72 7.58 3.62
C ARG A 235 6.01 9.01 3.21
N ILE A 236 4.98 9.75 2.84
CA ILE A 236 5.07 11.11 2.34
C ILE A 236 4.53 12.04 3.41
N ARG A 237 5.44 12.76 4.08
CA ARG A 237 5.05 13.83 5.01
C ARG A 237 4.58 15.04 4.22
N MET A 238 3.45 15.62 4.64
CA MET A 238 2.85 16.81 4.08
C MET A 238 3.11 18.02 4.99
N ARG A 239 3.54 19.14 4.42
CA ARG A 239 3.71 20.41 5.13
C ARG A 239 2.37 21.13 5.21
N ILE A 240 1.48 20.60 6.05
CA ILE A 240 0.06 21.02 6.13
C ILE A 240 -0.05 22.52 6.45
N GLU A 241 0.72 23.00 7.42
CA GLU A 241 0.66 24.39 7.87
C GLU A 241 1.11 25.40 6.80
N ALA A 242 2.02 25.01 5.92
CA ALA A 242 2.43 25.82 4.76
C ALA A 242 1.35 25.79 3.69
N TRP A 243 0.81 24.60 3.39
CA TRP A 243 -0.27 24.41 2.43
C TRP A 243 -1.53 25.21 2.80
N ASP A 244 -1.92 25.20 4.07
CA ASP A 244 -3.13 25.88 4.55
C ASP A 244 -3.05 27.42 4.40
N ARG A 245 -1.84 27.97 4.28
CA ARG A 245 -1.61 29.42 4.02
C ARG A 245 -1.46 29.77 2.55
N THR A 246 -1.39 28.76 1.68
CA THR A 246 -1.29 28.93 0.23
C THR A 246 -2.65 29.29 -0.34
N THR A 247 -2.69 30.22 -1.30
CA THR A 247 -3.96 30.65 -1.91
C THR A 247 -4.60 29.50 -2.67
N LEU A 248 -5.95 29.49 -2.78
CA LEU A 248 -6.67 28.48 -3.54
C LEU A 248 -6.17 28.38 -5.00
N LEU A 249 -5.95 29.54 -5.62
CA LEU A 249 -5.42 29.58 -6.99
C LEU A 249 -4.10 28.83 -7.12
N GLU A 250 -3.17 29.05 -6.18
CA GLU A 250 -1.86 28.37 -6.18
C GLU A 250 -2.01 26.86 -5.87
N GLN A 251 -2.88 26.49 -4.93
CA GLN A 251 -3.16 25.08 -4.65
C GLN A 251 -3.68 24.34 -5.89
N GLU A 252 -4.63 24.95 -6.62
CA GLU A 252 -5.19 24.38 -7.85
C GLU A 252 -4.17 24.36 -9.00
N ARG A 253 -3.28 25.35 -9.08
CA ARG A 253 -2.17 25.38 -10.02
C ARG A 253 -1.20 24.23 -9.78
N VAL A 254 -0.72 24.07 -8.55
CA VAL A 254 0.24 23.03 -8.14
C VAL A 254 -0.31 21.64 -8.39
N ILE A 255 -1.56 21.39 -8.08
CA ILE A 255 -2.22 20.10 -8.29
C ILE A 255 -2.59 19.90 -9.77
N GLY A 256 -3.08 20.93 -10.45
CA GLY A 256 -3.59 20.87 -11.82
C GLY A 256 -5.08 20.52 -11.89
N ARG A 257 -5.79 20.57 -10.76
CA ARG A 257 -7.24 20.31 -10.65
C ARG A 257 -7.91 21.32 -9.74
N GLN A 258 -9.18 21.55 -9.98
CA GLN A 258 -10.05 22.35 -9.12
C GLN A 258 -10.30 21.62 -7.79
N LYS A 259 -10.11 22.29 -6.67
CA LYS A 259 -10.25 21.69 -5.32
C LYS A 259 -11.70 21.27 -5.05
N GLY A 260 -12.67 22.08 -5.44
CA GLY A 260 -14.09 21.82 -5.21
C GLY A 260 -14.63 20.62 -5.96
N THR A 261 -14.57 20.67 -7.27
CA THR A 261 -15.13 19.66 -8.19
C THR A 261 -14.21 18.45 -8.39
N GLY A 262 -12.89 18.66 -8.38
CA GLY A 262 -11.88 17.68 -8.81
C GLY A 262 -11.67 17.66 -10.34
N ALA A 263 -12.35 18.54 -11.08
CA ALA A 263 -12.17 18.67 -12.52
C ALA A 263 -10.74 19.11 -12.85
N PRO A 264 -10.14 18.64 -13.95
CA PRO A 264 -8.89 19.21 -14.45
C PRO A 264 -9.04 20.71 -14.69
N ASN A 265 -7.98 21.48 -14.49
CA ASN A 265 -8.02 22.91 -14.76
C ASN A 265 -8.38 23.15 -16.23
N GLY A 266 -9.36 24.04 -16.45
CA GLY A 266 -9.93 24.31 -17.77
C GLY A 266 -11.11 23.41 -18.19
N LEU A 267 -11.47 22.41 -17.38
CA LEU A 267 -12.59 21.50 -17.60
C LEU A 267 -13.64 21.61 -16.47
N THR A 268 -14.76 20.91 -16.56
CA THR A 268 -15.90 21.10 -15.64
C THR A 268 -16.20 19.88 -14.76
N GLU A 269 -15.91 18.67 -15.23
CA GLU A 269 -16.26 17.43 -14.56
C GLU A 269 -15.03 16.71 -14.01
N GLU A 270 -15.16 16.02 -12.87
CA GLU A 270 -14.06 15.29 -12.23
C GLU A 270 -13.39 14.29 -13.17
N PHE A 271 -14.21 13.57 -13.93
CA PHE A 271 -13.76 12.46 -14.79
C PHE A 271 -13.50 12.87 -16.22
N ASP A 272 -13.51 14.17 -16.52
CA ASP A 272 -13.05 14.65 -17.81
C ASP A 272 -11.61 14.21 -18.04
N GLU A 273 -11.33 13.78 -19.27
CA GLU A 273 -9.97 13.38 -19.66
C GLU A 273 -9.03 14.58 -19.61
N LEU A 274 -7.84 14.38 -19.05
CA LEU A 274 -6.82 15.43 -19.02
C LEU A 274 -6.47 15.85 -20.45
N ASN A 275 -6.61 17.14 -20.74
CA ASN A 275 -6.14 17.73 -21.98
C ASN A 275 -4.95 18.65 -21.68
N LEU A 276 -3.74 18.15 -21.96
CA LEU A 276 -2.49 18.83 -21.65
C LEU A 276 -2.15 19.95 -22.66
N ASP A 277 -2.89 20.05 -23.78
CA ASP A 277 -2.69 21.03 -24.84
C ASP A 277 -3.59 22.26 -24.69
N LEU A 278 -4.49 22.27 -23.70
CA LEU A 278 -5.34 23.44 -23.44
C LEU A 278 -4.49 24.61 -22.94
N VAL A 279 -4.67 25.77 -23.58
CA VAL A 279 -4.02 27.03 -23.22
C VAL A 279 -5.07 28.12 -22.99
N ASP A 280 -4.67 29.17 -22.29
CA ASP A 280 -5.46 30.39 -22.15
C ASP A 280 -5.24 31.35 -23.34
N ASN A 281 -5.78 32.57 -23.23
CA ASN A 281 -5.69 33.60 -24.27
C ASN A 281 -4.25 34.15 -24.48
N THR A 282 -3.30 33.74 -23.64
CA THR A 282 -1.87 34.13 -23.70
C THR A 282 -0.96 32.97 -24.07
N ASP A 283 -1.53 31.88 -24.60
CA ASP A 283 -0.83 30.63 -24.91
C ASP A 283 -0.18 29.94 -23.67
N THR A 284 -0.68 30.26 -22.47
CA THR A 284 -0.22 29.62 -21.21
C THR A 284 -1.04 28.34 -20.95
N PRO A 285 -0.41 27.19 -20.67
CA PRO A 285 -1.12 25.95 -20.37
C PRO A 285 -2.09 26.09 -19.17
N LEU A 286 -3.33 25.63 -19.32
CA LEU A 286 -4.32 25.65 -18.22
C LEU A 286 -3.99 24.66 -17.11
N ILE A 287 -3.28 23.56 -17.44
CA ILE A 287 -2.62 22.69 -16.48
C ILE A 287 -1.13 22.95 -16.61
N ASP A 288 -0.53 23.58 -15.64
CA ASP A 288 0.86 24.01 -15.67
C ASP A 288 1.82 22.86 -16.00
N VAL A 289 2.98 23.22 -16.57
CA VAL A 289 4.00 22.23 -17.00
C VAL A 289 4.59 21.45 -15.83
N ASP A 290 4.59 22.03 -14.63
CA ASP A 290 5.07 21.45 -13.36
C ASP A 290 3.93 20.98 -12.44
N ALA A 291 2.68 21.02 -12.90
CA ALA A 291 1.54 20.55 -12.13
C ALA A 291 1.58 19.04 -11.90
N HIS A 292 1.28 18.62 -10.66
CA HIS A 292 1.32 17.22 -10.23
C HIS A 292 0.58 16.26 -11.16
N VAL A 293 -0.68 16.58 -11.51
CA VAL A 293 -1.49 15.68 -12.36
C VAL A 293 -0.96 15.57 -13.79
N ARG A 294 -0.31 16.62 -14.34
CA ARG A 294 0.34 16.56 -15.64
C ARG A 294 1.48 15.55 -15.62
N LEU A 295 2.42 15.72 -14.68
CA LEU A 295 3.64 14.92 -14.59
C LEU A 295 3.36 13.46 -14.22
N ALA A 296 2.29 13.19 -13.44
CA ALA A 296 1.87 11.85 -13.05
C ALA A 296 0.92 11.19 -14.06
N SER A 297 0.49 11.88 -15.12
CA SER A 297 -0.49 11.37 -16.06
C SER A 297 0.10 10.35 -17.04
N HIS A 298 -0.73 9.39 -17.46
CA HIS A 298 -0.32 8.43 -18.48
C HIS A 298 -0.09 9.07 -19.85
N GLN A 299 -0.73 10.22 -20.13
CA GLN A 299 -0.48 11.00 -21.36
C GLN A 299 0.95 11.53 -21.37
N HIS A 300 1.44 12.10 -20.25
CA HIS A 300 2.81 12.59 -20.10
C HIS A 300 3.83 11.45 -20.04
N LEU A 301 3.48 10.34 -19.40
CA LEU A 301 4.37 9.21 -19.12
C LEU A 301 4.26 8.06 -20.16
N ASN A 302 3.82 8.36 -21.39
CA ASN A 302 3.76 7.38 -22.49
C ASN A 302 2.99 6.09 -22.13
N GLY A 303 1.84 6.24 -21.46
CA GLY A 303 0.95 5.13 -21.12
C GLY A 303 1.25 4.45 -19.79
N ILE A 304 2.26 4.87 -19.04
CA ILE A 304 2.54 4.31 -17.70
C ILE A 304 1.39 4.58 -16.75
N ARG A 305 0.93 3.53 -16.07
CA ARG A 305 -0.08 3.59 -15.01
C ARG A 305 0.34 2.71 -13.84
N ILE A 306 -0.12 3.07 -12.63
CA ILE A 306 0.08 2.32 -11.40
C ILE A 306 -1.25 2.18 -10.67
N LEU A 307 -1.47 1.06 -9.97
CA LEU A 307 -2.62 0.89 -9.08
C LEU A 307 -2.27 1.47 -7.71
N ARG A 308 -2.95 2.53 -7.27
CA ARG A 308 -2.72 3.17 -5.97
C ARG A 308 -3.74 2.69 -4.95
N ARG A 309 -3.27 2.48 -3.71
CA ARG A 309 -4.09 2.12 -2.54
C ARG A 309 -3.55 2.80 -1.28
N GLY A 310 -3.38 4.12 -1.34
CA GLY A 310 -2.83 4.92 -0.25
C GLY A 310 -3.85 5.27 0.83
N TYR A 311 -3.32 5.73 1.97
CA TYR A 311 -4.07 6.17 3.15
C TYR A 311 -3.47 7.43 3.73
N ASN A 312 -4.29 8.27 4.35
CA ASN A 312 -3.79 9.38 5.16
C ASN A 312 -3.21 8.84 6.47
N PHE A 313 -2.27 9.57 7.06
CA PHE A 313 -1.79 9.31 8.41
C PHE A 313 -1.65 10.62 9.20
N THR A 314 -1.71 10.51 10.52
CA THR A 314 -1.38 11.56 11.47
C THR A 314 -0.76 10.90 12.69
N ASP A 315 0.55 11.09 12.84
CA ASP A 315 1.37 10.42 13.85
C ASP A 315 1.75 11.38 15.01
N GLY A 316 0.93 12.39 15.23
CA GLY A 316 1.13 13.39 16.28
C GLY A 316 1.90 14.61 15.81
N SER A 317 2.89 15.05 16.57
CA SER A 317 3.70 16.26 16.31
C SER A 317 5.13 15.90 15.92
N ASP A 318 5.72 16.74 15.08
CA ASP A 318 7.15 16.66 14.72
C ASP A 318 8.10 17.19 15.81
N GLY A 319 7.57 17.67 16.95
CA GLY A 319 8.33 18.29 18.03
C GLY A 319 8.66 19.76 17.80
N PHE A 320 8.34 20.33 16.65
CA PHE A 320 8.58 21.74 16.28
C PHE A 320 7.28 22.54 16.13
N GLY A 321 6.16 21.99 16.58
CA GLY A 321 4.85 22.64 16.53
C GLY A 321 4.04 22.37 15.26
N HIS A 322 4.45 21.41 14.43
CA HIS A 322 3.73 21.00 13.23
C HIS A 322 3.19 19.57 13.39
N LEU A 323 2.15 19.25 12.62
CA LEU A 323 1.65 17.89 12.53
C LEU A 323 2.66 16.99 11.79
N ASP A 324 2.97 15.81 12.36
CA ASP A 324 3.59 14.72 11.59
C ASP A 324 2.49 13.94 10.87
N ALA A 325 2.06 14.45 9.72
CA ALA A 325 0.92 13.96 8.97
C ALA A 325 1.22 13.93 7.47
N GLY A 326 0.46 13.12 6.75
CA GLY A 326 0.66 13.02 5.31
C GLY A 326 -0.06 11.85 4.67
N LEU A 327 0.56 11.34 3.60
CA LEU A 327 0.09 10.23 2.80
C LEU A 327 1.03 9.03 2.96
N PHE A 328 0.50 7.91 3.41
CA PHE A 328 1.15 6.63 3.24
C PHE A 328 0.76 6.08 1.87
N PHE A 329 1.61 6.37 0.91
CA PHE A 329 1.43 5.98 -0.48
C PHE A 329 1.73 4.50 -0.64
N ILE A 330 0.81 3.76 -1.26
CA ILE A 330 0.97 2.37 -1.66
C ILE A 330 0.61 2.28 -3.15
N ALA A 331 1.49 1.65 -3.92
CA ALA A 331 1.24 1.31 -5.31
C ALA A 331 1.54 -0.15 -5.59
N PHE A 332 0.75 -0.74 -6.49
CA PHE A 332 0.98 -2.07 -7.04
C PHE A 332 1.28 -1.95 -8.51
N VAL A 333 2.37 -2.58 -8.95
CA VAL A 333 2.87 -2.49 -10.32
C VAL A 333 3.40 -3.84 -10.81
N ARG A 334 3.28 -4.07 -12.11
CA ARG A 334 3.85 -5.24 -12.79
C ARG A 334 5.38 -5.16 -12.88
N ASN A 335 5.90 -3.97 -13.16
CA ASN A 335 7.33 -3.71 -13.32
C ASN A 335 7.73 -2.37 -12.69
N PRO A 336 8.38 -2.38 -11.52
CA PRO A 336 8.76 -1.14 -10.85
C PRO A 336 9.76 -0.28 -11.64
N VAL A 337 10.63 -0.93 -12.44
CA VAL A 337 11.71 -0.25 -13.19
C VAL A 337 11.17 0.55 -14.37
N THR A 338 10.13 0.05 -15.04
CA THR A 338 9.53 0.73 -16.20
C THR A 338 8.30 1.56 -15.86
N GLN A 339 7.75 1.45 -14.65
CA GLN A 339 6.54 2.16 -14.23
C GLN A 339 6.81 3.16 -13.11
N PHE A 340 7.01 2.69 -11.87
CA PHE A 340 7.11 3.58 -10.71
C PHE A 340 8.39 4.44 -10.73
N ILE A 341 9.55 3.84 -11.03
CA ILE A 341 10.83 4.56 -10.97
C ILE A 341 10.87 5.73 -11.96
N PRO A 342 10.50 5.61 -13.25
CA PRO A 342 10.45 6.75 -14.16
C PRO A 342 9.45 7.81 -13.73
N MET A 343 8.24 7.42 -13.27
CA MET A 343 7.23 8.34 -12.76
C MET A 343 7.76 9.13 -11.56
N GLN A 344 8.33 8.44 -10.57
CA GLN A 344 8.87 9.10 -9.37
C GLN A 344 10.07 9.99 -9.69
N ALA A 345 10.93 9.60 -10.63
CA ALA A 345 12.06 10.43 -11.07
C ALA A 345 11.60 11.74 -11.71
N GLU A 346 10.54 11.68 -12.53
CA GLU A 346 9.93 12.87 -13.15
C GLU A 346 9.31 13.79 -12.08
N LEU A 347 8.51 13.22 -11.18
CA LEU A 347 7.89 13.98 -10.08
C LEU A 347 8.95 14.60 -9.17
N ALA A 348 9.97 13.85 -8.77
CA ALA A 348 11.02 14.36 -7.88
C ALA A 348 11.83 15.51 -8.48
N ARG A 349 11.94 15.54 -9.82
CA ARG A 349 12.70 16.59 -10.54
C ARG A 349 11.90 17.85 -10.77
N SER A 350 10.63 17.75 -11.11
CA SER A 350 9.89 18.84 -11.76
C SER A 350 8.57 19.22 -11.10
N ASP A 351 8.06 18.42 -10.14
CA ASP A 351 6.73 18.62 -9.57
C ASP A 351 6.73 19.81 -8.58
N ALA A 352 5.87 20.79 -8.84
CA ALA A 352 5.66 21.93 -7.95
C ALA A 352 5.17 21.50 -6.55
N LEU A 353 4.54 20.32 -6.42
CA LEU A 353 4.12 19.75 -5.14
C LEU A 353 5.29 19.44 -4.21
N ASN A 354 6.51 19.29 -4.71
CA ASN A 354 7.72 19.02 -3.92
C ASN A 354 8.01 20.11 -2.86
N GLU A 355 7.49 21.31 -3.02
CA GLU A 355 7.56 22.36 -2.00
C GLU A 355 6.79 21.99 -0.73
N TYR A 356 5.75 21.18 -0.86
CA TYR A 356 4.81 20.87 0.22
C TYR A 356 4.90 19.44 0.76
N ILE A 357 5.73 18.59 0.17
CA ILE A 357 5.88 17.19 0.58
C ILE A 357 7.34 16.79 0.78
N THR A 358 7.56 15.77 1.61
CA THR A 358 8.88 15.16 1.81
C THR A 358 8.71 13.66 2.01
N HIS A 359 9.42 12.85 1.23
CA HIS A 359 9.43 11.40 1.40
C HIS A 359 10.33 11.03 2.58
N THR A 360 9.76 10.33 3.58
CA THR A 360 10.44 9.96 4.83
C THR A 360 10.56 8.46 5.05
N GLY A 361 9.88 7.65 4.25
CA GLY A 361 9.98 6.19 4.25
C GLY A 361 9.86 5.62 2.85
N SER A 362 10.46 4.45 2.62
CA SER A 362 10.52 3.80 1.31
C SER A 362 10.70 2.30 1.46
N ALA A 363 9.89 1.50 0.76
CA ALA A 363 10.12 0.06 0.65
C ALA A 363 9.51 -0.50 -0.63
N MET A 364 10.04 -1.64 -1.07
CA MET A 364 9.49 -2.45 -2.15
C MET A 364 9.43 -3.92 -1.72
N PHE A 365 8.31 -4.58 -2.05
CA PHE A 365 8.06 -5.97 -1.74
C PHE A 365 7.50 -6.71 -2.96
N ALA A 366 7.90 -7.96 -3.11
CA ALA A 366 7.29 -8.89 -4.06
C ALA A 366 6.10 -9.59 -3.39
N CYS A 367 4.91 -9.38 -3.90
CA CYS A 367 3.67 -10.00 -3.43
C CYS A 367 3.33 -11.18 -4.34
N PRO A 368 3.36 -12.44 -3.85
CA PRO A 368 2.95 -13.59 -4.65
C PRO A 368 1.47 -13.52 -5.05
N PRO A 369 1.00 -14.37 -5.96
CA PRO A 369 -0.43 -14.53 -6.23
C PRO A 369 -1.19 -14.99 -5.00
N GLY A 370 -2.52 -15.04 -5.08
CA GLY A 370 -3.36 -15.59 -4.03
C GLY A 370 -3.11 -17.09 -3.80
N LEU A 371 -3.48 -17.57 -2.62
CA LEU A 371 -3.28 -18.97 -2.22
C LEU A 371 -4.37 -19.88 -2.76
N ARG A 372 -3.98 -21.10 -3.13
CA ARG A 372 -4.88 -22.22 -3.38
C ARG A 372 -5.14 -22.97 -2.07
N ASP A 373 -6.09 -23.92 -2.09
CA ASP A 373 -6.62 -24.55 -0.86
C ASP A 373 -5.56 -25.21 0.05
N SER A 374 -4.48 -25.77 -0.51
CA SER A 374 -3.44 -26.43 0.28
C SER A 374 -2.21 -25.58 0.57
N ASP A 375 -2.17 -24.37 0.02
CA ASP A 375 -0.97 -23.53 0.10
C ASP A 375 -0.97 -22.70 1.40
N TYR A 376 0.25 -22.28 1.80
CA TYR A 376 0.47 -21.30 2.85
C TYR A 376 1.28 -20.12 2.29
N TRP A 377 1.28 -18.99 2.96
CA TRP A 377 2.06 -17.83 2.57
C TRP A 377 3.55 -18.19 2.42
N GLY A 378 4.07 -18.11 1.20
CA GLY A 378 5.45 -18.44 0.87
C GLY A 378 5.71 -19.89 0.48
N SER A 379 4.67 -20.77 0.40
CA SER A 379 4.85 -22.18 0.00
C SER A 379 5.57 -22.32 -1.35
N SER A 380 5.15 -21.54 -2.36
CA SER A 380 5.77 -21.54 -3.70
C SER A 380 7.24 -21.08 -3.73
N LEU A 381 7.72 -20.48 -2.63
CA LEU A 381 9.08 -19.97 -2.48
C LEU A 381 9.92 -20.83 -1.55
N LEU A 382 9.30 -21.45 -0.54
CA LEU A 382 9.97 -22.11 0.57
C LEU A 382 9.81 -23.65 0.56
N ASP A 383 8.96 -24.24 -0.27
CA ASP A 383 8.86 -25.69 -0.48
C ASP A 383 9.68 -26.11 -1.72
#